data_b2c6c92e077c41163f2390919fe584c9
#
_entry.id   b2c6c92e077c41163f2390919fe584c9
#
_cell.length_a   1.000
_cell.length_b   1.000
_cell.length_c   1.000
_cell.angle_alpha   90.00
_cell.angle_beta   90.00
_cell.angle_gamma   90.00
#
_symmetry.space_group_name_H-M   'P 1'
#
loop_
_entity.id
_entity.type
_entity.pdbx_description
1 polymer ?
#
loop_
_entity_poly.entity_id
_entity_poly.type
_entity_poly.pdbx_seq_one_letter_code
_entity_poly.pdbx_strand_id
1 'polypeptide(L)'
;VVAAIVWLLTHSLVLIALPLLLAAFFLWFFRDPNRVIPSGPGLVVSPADGVVTGTEWIETSEGSRMRLSIFLSVFNVHVNRSPVSGTVNLVEYRKGEFLNAMKEECVLNNEQTLIVIDAGGYDVSFKQIAGLLARRIVCNLKVGDRVERGQRMGLIKFGSRVDVLLPAEVNLKVKVGTHVKGGSTVLAEVTTRSNGSEPSASATVA
;
A
#
# COMPACT_ATOMS: atom_id res chain seq x y z
N VAL A 1 -20.13 -8.39 -25.98
CA VAL A 1 -20.73 -7.53 -27.00
C VAL A 1 -19.77 -7.36 -28.18
N VAL A 2 -18.55 -6.76 -28.02
CA VAL A 2 -17.60 -6.49 -29.13
C VAL A 2 -17.25 -7.75 -29.89
N ALA A 3 -16.89 -8.85 -29.24
CA ALA A 3 -16.56 -10.11 -29.88
C ALA A 3 -17.73 -10.68 -30.72
N ALA A 4 -18.98 -10.53 -30.25
CA ALA A 4 -20.16 -10.95 -30.98
C ALA A 4 -20.41 -10.10 -32.24
N ILE A 5 -20.22 -8.80 -32.17
CA ILE A 5 -20.33 -7.88 -33.31
C ILE A 5 -19.27 -8.22 -34.36
N VAL A 6 -18.01 -8.42 -33.94
CA VAL A 6 -16.92 -8.81 -34.85
C VAL A 6 -17.22 -10.14 -35.52
N TRP A 7 -17.76 -11.12 -34.78
CA TRP A 7 -18.14 -12.40 -35.38
C TRP A 7 -19.25 -12.26 -36.42
N LEU A 8 -20.29 -11.49 -36.12
CA LEU A 8 -21.41 -11.24 -37.07
C LEU A 8 -20.96 -10.55 -38.36
N LEU A 9 -19.96 -9.66 -38.27
CA LEU A 9 -19.48 -8.89 -39.42
C LEU A 9 -18.42 -9.61 -40.23
N THR A 10 -17.59 -10.47 -39.62
CA THR A 10 -16.40 -11.01 -40.30
C THR A 10 -16.35 -12.53 -40.38
N HIS A 11 -17.11 -13.24 -39.52
CA HIS A 11 -17.04 -14.70 -39.32
C HIS A 11 -15.60 -15.22 -39.05
N SER A 12 -14.67 -14.33 -38.63
CA SER A 12 -13.27 -14.66 -38.44
C SER A 12 -12.97 -14.93 -36.95
N LEU A 13 -12.60 -16.18 -36.62
CA LEU A 13 -12.20 -16.60 -35.30
C LEU A 13 -10.96 -15.83 -34.80
N VAL A 14 -10.03 -15.48 -35.68
CA VAL A 14 -8.82 -14.72 -35.33
C VAL A 14 -9.17 -13.32 -34.83
N LEU A 15 -10.12 -12.64 -35.48
CA LEU A 15 -10.55 -11.30 -35.10
C LEU A 15 -11.38 -11.30 -33.80
N ILE A 16 -12.00 -12.42 -33.44
CA ILE A 16 -12.72 -12.60 -32.16
C ILE A 16 -11.73 -12.84 -31.01
N ALA A 17 -10.64 -13.57 -31.27
CA ALA A 17 -9.67 -13.92 -30.24
C ALA A 17 -9.06 -12.69 -29.54
N LEU A 18 -8.75 -11.63 -30.30
CA LEU A 18 -8.13 -10.42 -29.73
C LEU A 18 -8.98 -9.74 -28.65
N PRO A 19 -10.26 -9.38 -28.89
CA PRO A 19 -11.09 -8.77 -27.85
C PRO A 19 -11.37 -9.72 -26.68
N LEU A 20 -11.42 -11.04 -26.88
CA LEU A 20 -11.56 -12.01 -25.79
C LEU A 20 -10.30 -12.10 -24.92
N LEU A 21 -9.12 -12.13 -25.54
CA LEU A 21 -7.84 -12.09 -24.81
C LEU A 21 -7.69 -10.78 -24.01
N LEU A 22 -8.08 -9.67 -24.62
CA LEU A 22 -8.05 -8.37 -23.93
C LEU A 22 -9.03 -8.35 -22.76
N ALA A 23 -10.23 -8.87 -22.92
CA ALA A 23 -11.20 -8.99 -21.83
C ALA A 23 -10.68 -9.90 -20.70
N ALA A 24 -10.11 -11.06 -21.05
CA ALA A 24 -9.49 -11.97 -20.08
C ALA A 24 -8.33 -11.30 -19.33
N PHE A 25 -7.48 -10.55 -20.05
CA PHE A 25 -6.40 -9.77 -19.44
C PHE A 25 -6.94 -8.75 -18.44
N PHE A 26 -7.96 -7.97 -18.77
CA PHE A 26 -8.52 -6.98 -17.84
C PHE A 26 -9.17 -7.63 -16.64
N LEU A 27 -9.91 -8.73 -16.80
CA LEU A 27 -10.47 -9.48 -15.68
C LEU A 27 -9.38 -9.99 -14.74
N TRP A 28 -8.28 -10.50 -15.29
CA TRP A 28 -7.13 -10.94 -14.52
C TRP A 28 -6.38 -9.76 -13.88
N PHE A 29 -6.17 -8.68 -14.61
CA PHE A 29 -5.45 -7.50 -14.12
C PHE A 29 -6.15 -6.84 -12.94
N PHE A 30 -7.47 -6.67 -13.00
CA PHE A 30 -8.27 -6.06 -11.94
C PHE A 30 -8.75 -7.07 -10.88
N ARG A 31 -8.12 -8.24 -10.81
CA ARG A 31 -8.45 -9.23 -9.79
C ARG A 31 -8.21 -8.68 -8.39
N ASP A 32 -9.07 -9.04 -7.45
CA ASP A 32 -8.97 -8.70 -6.04
C ASP A 32 -9.20 -9.95 -5.18
N PRO A 33 -8.16 -10.75 -4.97
CA PRO A 33 -8.29 -12.00 -4.21
C PRO A 33 -8.57 -11.72 -2.73
N ASN A 34 -9.32 -12.61 -2.11
CA ASN A 34 -9.48 -12.62 -0.66
C ASN A 34 -8.12 -12.81 0.02
N ARG A 35 -7.94 -12.11 1.15
CA ARG A 35 -6.68 -12.13 1.91
C ARG A 35 -6.94 -12.58 3.33
N VAL A 36 -6.06 -13.44 3.84
CA VAL A 36 -5.99 -13.73 5.27
C VAL A 36 -5.18 -12.60 5.91
N ILE A 37 -5.83 -11.83 6.77
CA ILE A 37 -5.22 -10.68 7.44
C ILE A 37 -4.64 -11.17 8.78
N PRO A 38 -3.32 -11.01 9.02
CA PRO A 38 -2.71 -11.37 10.29
C PRO A 38 -3.31 -10.58 11.45
N SER A 39 -3.58 -11.26 12.56
CA SER A 39 -4.05 -10.66 13.82
C SER A 39 -2.89 -10.48 14.80
N GLY A 40 -2.98 -9.47 15.67
CA GLY A 40 -1.98 -9.18 16.70
C GLY A 40 -1.73 -7.68 16.84
N PRO A 41 -1.26 -7.22 18.02
CA PRO A 41 -0.92 -5.82 18.28
C PRO A 41 0.34 -5.43 17.49
N GLY A 42 0.46 -4.15 17.15
CA GLY A 42 1.66 -3.58 16.53
C GLY A 42 2.03 -4.09 15.14
N LEU A 43 1.28 -5.04 14.56
CA LEU A 43 1.59 -5.57 13.24
C LEU A 43 1.24 -4.59 12.13
N VAL A 44 2.21 -4.35 11.25
CA VAL A 44 2.06 -3.58 10.02
C VAL A 44 2.10 -4.54 8.84
N VAL A 45 1.02 -4.61 8.06
CA VAL A 45 0.94 -5.45 6.87
C VAL A 45 1.28 -4.67 5.60
N SER A 46 1.65 -5.39 4.54
CA SER A 46 1.92 -4.77 3.25
C SER A 46 0.67 -4.07 2.71
N PRO A 47 0.75 -2.79 2.30
CA PRO A 47 -0.36 -2.10 1.63
C PRO A 47 -0.54 -2.53 0.18
N ALA A 48 0.40 -3.26 -0.41
CA ALA A 48 0.40 -3.63 -1.82
C ALA A 48 1.02 -5.00 -2.06
N ASP A 49 0.68 -5.61 -3.19
CA ASP A 49 1.43 -6.74 -3.75
C ASP A 49 2.66 -6.19 -4.48
N GLY A 50 3.79 -6.87 -4.34
CA GLY A 50 5.00 -6.45 -5.05
C GLY A 50 6.28 -7.05 -4.51
N VAL A 51 7.38 -6.34 -4.76
CA VAL A 51 8.72 -6.69 -4.26
C VAL A 51 9.24 -5.52 -3.45
N VAL A 52 9.81 -5.80 -2.28
CA VAL A 52 10.52 -4.79 -1.48
C VAL A 52 11.80 -4.39 -2.22
N THR A 53 11.90 -3.13 -2.60
CA THR A 53 13.03 -2.59 -3.38
C THR A 53 13.99 -1.75 -2.55
N GLY A 54 13.56 -1.29 -1.38
CA GLY A 54 14.40 -0.49 -0.48
C GLY A 54 13.90 -0.52 0.96
N THR A 55 14.84 -0.43 1.89
CA THR A 55 14.60 -0.19 3.31
C THR A 55 15.69 0.75 3.79
N GLU A 56 15.32 1.94 4.25
CA GLU A 56 16.27 2.96 4.67
C GLU A 56 15.70 3.86 5.75
N TRP A 57 16.57 4.40 6.58
CA TRP A 57 16.23 5.44 7.53
C TRP A 57 16.22 6.79 6.82
N ILE A 58 15.15 7.56 7.03
CA ILE A 58 15.03 8.93 6.52
C ILE A 58 14.71 9.87 7.68
N GLU A 59 15.29 11.07 7.65
CA GLU A 59 14.94 12.13 8.56
C GLU A 59 13.72 12.89 8.05
N THR A 60 12.75 13.10 8.91
CA THR A 60 11.55 13.88 8.64
C THR A 60 11.41 15.00 9.66
N SER A 61 10.48 15.94 9.46
CA SER A 61 10.16 16.97 10.45
C SER A 61 9.69 16.41 11.80
N GLU A 62 9.24 15.16 11.81
CA GLU A 62 8.73 14.45 13.00
C GLU A 62 9.77 13.48 13.59
N GLY A 63 11.02 13.50 13.10
CA GLY A 63 12.12 12.64 13.51
C GLY A 63 12.44 11.55 12.49
N SER A 64 13.30 10.61 12.91
CA SER A 64 13.77 9.50 12.09
C SER A 64 12.64 8.49 11.83
N ARG A 65 12.43 8.13 10.56
CA ARG A 65 11.42 7.15 10.13
C ARG A 65 12.06 6.07 9.27
N MET A 66 11.59 4.83 9.40
CA MET A 66 11.98 3.76 8.50
C MET A 66 11.12 3.80 7.23
N ARG A 67 11.72 4.11 6.09
CA ARG A 67 11.08 4.01 4.78
C ARG A 67 11.25 2.59 4.22
N LEU A 68 10.14 1.94 3.87
CA LEU A 68 10.11 0.66 3.17
C LEU A 68 9.40 0.85 1.83
N SER A 69 10.07 0.54 0.74
CA SER A 69 9.61 0.75 -0.62
C SER A 69 9.19 -0.55 -1.27
N ILE A 70 8.02 -0.59 -1.88
CA ILE A 70 7.45 -1.75 -2.56
C ILE A 70 7.16 -1.36 -4.01
N PHE A 71 7.78 -2.08 -4.95
CA PHE A 71 7.51 -1.94 -6.37
C PHE A 71 6.42 -2.91 -6.81
N LEU A 72 5.40 -2.39 -7.49
CA LEU A 72 4.31 -3.16 -8.08
C LEU A 72 4.52 -3.28 -9.58
N SER A 73 4.79 -4.47 -10.07
CA SER A 73 4.81 -4.75 -11.51
C SER A 73 3.38 -4.81 -12.07
N VAL A 74 3.25 -4.76 -13.40
CA VAL A 74 1.94 -4.92 -14.09
C VAL A 74 1.26 -6.27 -13.80
N PHE A 75 2.01 -7.27 -13.33
CA PHE A 75 1.51 -8.61 -13.02
C PHE A 75 1.00 -8.75 -11.59
N ASN A 76 1.26 -7.79 -10.72
CA ASN A 76 0.81 -7.80 -9.33
C ASN A 76 -0.68 -7.42 -9.21
N VAL A 77 -1.27 -7.68 -8.04
CA VAL A 77 -2.58 -7.13 -7.68
C VAL A 77 -2.42 -5.65 -7.36
N HIS A 78 -3.24 -4.82 -7.98
CA HIS A 78 -3.10 -3.37 -7.91
C HIS A 78 -3.97 -2.71 -6.83
N VAL A 79 -4.80 -3.51 -6.13
CA VAL A 79 -5.60 -3.03 -4.99
C VAL A 79 -4.69 -2.75 -3.81
N ASN A 80 -4.76 -1.53 -3.27
CA ASN A 80 -4.06 -1.15 -2.06
C ASN A 80 -4.93 -1.34 -0.82
N ARG A 81 -4.29 -1.71 0.28
CA ARG A 81 -4.94 -2.06 1.55
C ARG A 81 -4.30 -1.31 2.70
N SER A 82 -5.08 -1.04 3.76
CA SER A 82 -4.55 -0.39 4.96
C SER A 82 -3.46 -1.23 5.62
N PRO A 83 -2.28 -0.65 5.89
CA PRO A 83 -1.21 -1.36 6.57
C PRO A 83 -1.51 -1.62 8.05
N VAL A 84 -2.33 -0.79 8.67
CA VAL A 84 -2.70 -0.85 10.10
C VAL A 84 -4.19 -0.55 10.27
N SER A 85 -4.74 -0.86 11.46
CA SER A 85 -6.02 -0.32 11.89
C SER A 85 -5.80 1.03 12.55
N GLY A 86 -6.74 1.97 12.38
CA GLY A 86 -6.62 3.30 12.98
C GLY A 86 -7.56 4.32 12.38
N THR A 87 -7.27 5.59 12.63
CA THR A 87 -8.00 6.74 12.10
C THR A 87 -7.13 7.48 11.09
N VAL A 88 -7.70 7.83 9.96
CA VAL A 88 -7.00 8.57 8.90
C VAL A 88 -6.87 10.04 9.32
N ASN A 89 -5.64 10.50 9.56
CA ASN A 89 -5.35 11.88 9.98
C ASN A 89 -5.03 12.80 8.80
N LEU A 90 -4.49 12.25 7.70
CA LEU A 90 -4.14 13.01 6.51
C LEU A 90 -4.41 12.21 5.25
N VAL A 91 -4.95 12.86 4.24
CA VAL A 91 -4.97 12.41 2.85
C VAL A 91 -4.59 13.60 1.98
N GLU A 92 -3.41 13.56 1.40
CA GLU A 92 -2.88 14.63 0.56
C GLU A 92 -2.53 14.11 -0.82
N TYR A 93 -3.21 14.60 -1.83
CA TYR A 93 -2.90 14.34 -3.22
C TYR A 93 -1.96 15.41 -3.77
N ARG A 94 -0.89 14.96 -4.41
CA ARG A 94 0.04 15.84 -5.13
C ARG A 94 0.13 15.44 -6.59
N LYS A 95 -0.22 16.37 -7.47
CA LYS A 95 -0.01 16.24 -8.90
C LYS A 95 1.48 16.22 -9.19
N GLY A 96 1.92 15.42 -10.16
CA GLY A 96 3.32 15.31 -10.51
C GLY A 96 3.54 14.67 -11.87
N GLU A 97 4.74 14.14 -12.08
CA GLU A 97 5.19 13.47 -13.28
C GLU A 97 4.87 11.97 -13.25
N PHE A 98 5.29 11.26 -14.29
CA PHE A 98 5.12 9.80 -14.43
C PHE A 98 6.46 9.16 -14.80
N LEU A 99 7.46 9.36 -13.95
CA LEU A 99 8.78 8.75 -14.11
C LEU A 99 8.73 7.25 -13.74
N ASN A 100 9.78 6.52 -14.14
CA ASN A 100 9.88 5.10 -13.77
C ASN A 100 9.87 4.93 -12.24
N ALA A 101 8.91 4.16 -11.73
CA ALA A 101 8.69 3.93 -10.30
C ALA A 101 9.87 3.22 -9.57
N MET A 102 10.81 2.65 -10.31
CA MET A 102 12.02 2.04 -9.74
C MET A 102 13.13 3.06 -9.44
N LYS A 103 13.03 4.29 -9.98
CA LYS A 103 14.00 5.35 -9.72
C LYS A 103 13.63 6.15 -8.47
N GLU A 104 14.62 6.59 -7.69
CA GLU A 104 14.39 7.42 -6.51
C GLU A 104 13.77 8.79 -6.84
N GLU A 105 14.07 9.34 -8.01
CA GLU A 105 13.48 10.60 -8.48
C GLU A 105 11.95 10.59 -8.50
N CYS A 106 11.33 9.39 -8.67
CA CYS A 106 9.88 9.27 -8.68
C CYS A 106 9.22 9.63 -7.34
N VAL A 107 9.92 9.46 -6.23
CA VAL A 107 9.41 9.77 -4.88
C VAL A 107 9.17 11.27 -4.70
N LEU A 108 9.95 12.09 -5.38
CA LEU A 108 9.86 13.54 -5.31
C LEU A 108 8.97 14.13 -6.39
N ASN A 109 9.00 13.57 -7.60
CA ASN A 109 8.44 14.24 -8.78
C ASN A 109 7.13 13.63 -9.26
N ASN A 110 6.89 12.34 -9.01
CA ASN A 110 5.68 11.68 -9.54
C ASN A 110 4.40 12.09 -8.81
N GLU A 111 3.30 11.97 -9.54
CA GLU A 111 1.95 12.02 -8.98
C GLU A 111 1.84 11.04 -7.83
N GLN A 112 1.37 11.50 -6.67
CA GLN A 112 1.31 10.69 -5.47
C GLN A 112 0.17 11.08 -4.53
N THR A 113 -0.24 10.14 -3.69
CA THR A 113 -1.14 10.38 -2.58
C THR A 113 -0.47 9.94 -1.29
N LEU A 114 -0.27 10.85 -0.35
CA LEU A 114 0.19 10.58 1.00
C LEU A 114 -1.02 10.34 1.90
N ILE A 115 -1.00 9.26 2.65
CA ILE A 115 -2.00 8.91 3.66
C ILE A 115 -1.27 8.70 4.99
N VAL A 116 -1.79 9.30 6.06
CA VAL A 116 -1.30 9.10 7.43
C VAL A 116 -2.42 8.51 8.27
N ILE A 117 -2.12 7.41 8.95
CA ILE A 117 -3.06 6.69 9.83
C ILE A 117 -2.49 6.68 11.24
N ASP A 118 -3.25 7.25 12.19
CA ASP A 118 -3.01 7.11 13.62
C ASP A 118 -3.50 5.73 14.07
N ALA A 119 -2.55 4.90 14.49
CA ALA A 119 -2.79 3.53 14.96
C ALA A 119 -2.96 3.43 16.49
N GLY A 120 -3.15 4.57 17.19
CA GLY A 120 -3.29 4.61 18.63
C GLY A 120 -1.96 4.53 19.37
N GLY A 121 -1.19 5.61 19.29
CA GLY A 121 0.13 5.76 19.94
C GLY A 121 1.31 5.79 18.99
N TYR A 122 1.09 5.55 17.71
CA TYR A 122 2.06 5.77 16.63
C TYR A 122 1.36 5.98 15.30
N ASP A 123 2.01 6.71 14.41
CA ASP A 123 1.52 6.94 13.05
C ASP A 123 2.22 6.04 12.04
N VAL A 124 1.46 5.54 11.09
CA VAL A 124 1.98 4.92 9.88
C VAL A 124 1.56 5.75 8.68
N SER A 125 2.56 6.22 7.95
CA SER A 125 2.30 6.92 6.68
C SER A 125 2.59 5.99 5.53
N PHE A 126 1.84 6.12 4.45
CA PHE A 126 2.19 5.48 3.20
C PHE A 126 1.85 6.37 2.01
N LYS A 127 2.69 6.25 0.98
CA LYS A 127 2.55 7.01 -0.26
C LYS A 127 2.21 6.06 -1.39
N GLN A 128 1.12 6.35 -2.08
CA GLN A 128 0.84 5.77 -3.39
C GLN A 128 1.56 6.64 -4.44
N ILE A 129 2.48 6.07 -5.20
CA ILE A 129 3.31 6.78 -6.17
C ILE A 129 3.04 6.20 -7.55
N ALA A 130 2.59 7.04 -8.49
CA ALA A 130 2.38 6.64 -9.86
C ALA A 130 3.71 6.27 -10.54
N GLY A 131 3.64 5.44 -11.57
CA GLY A 131 4.78 5.08 -12.40
C GLY A 131 4.59 5.50 -13.85
N LEU A 132 5.48 5.05 -14.73
CA LEU A 132 5.50 5.42 -16.15
C LEU A 132 4.18 5.11 -16.89
N LEU A 133 3.60 3.96 -16.62
CA LEU A 133 2.33 3.51 -17.22
C LEU A 133 1.13 3.82 -16.31
N ALA A 134 1.36 3.94 -15.00
CA ALA A 134 0.37 4.25 -14.00
C ALA A 134 0.06 5.74 -14.00
N ARG A 135 -1.01 6.13 -14.67
CA ARG A 135 -1.42 7.54 -14.76
C ARG A 135 -2.66 7.86 -13.93
N ARG A 136 -3.00 7.01 -12.97
CA ARG A 136 -4.14 7.25 -12.09
C ARG A 136 -4.00 6.52 -10.77
N ILE A 137 -3.99 7.31 -9.71
CA ILE A 137 -4.14 6.87 -8.33
C ILE A 137 -5.62 7.01 -7.95
N VAL A 138 -6.19 5.98 -7.35
CA VAL A 138 -7.51 6.04 -6.74
C VAL A 138 -7.33 5.82 -5.25
N CYS A 139 -7.72 6.80 -4.46
CA CYS A 139 -7.79 6.71 -3.00
C CYS A 139 -9.24 6.99 -2.58
N ASN A 140 -9.84 6.07 -1.82
CA ASN A 140 -11.23 6.20 -1.37
C ASN A 140 -11.32 6.72 0.08
N LEU A 141 -10.17 6.98 0.72
CA LEU A 141 -10.10 7.43 2.10
C LEU A 141 -10.29 8.94 2.21
N LYS A 142 -10.85 9.35 3.34
CA LYS A 142 -10.99 10.75 3.77
C LYS A 142 -10.43 10.89 5.19
N VAL A 143 -10.02 12.10 5.53
CA VAL A 143 -9.63 12.44 6.91
C VAL A 143 -10.82 12.16 7.85
N GLY A 144 -10.55 11.50 8.97
CA GLY A 144 -11.53 11.05 9.95
C GLY A 144 -12.07 9.64 9.72
N ASP A 145 -11.81 9.00 8.57
CA ASP A 145 -12.25 7.62 8.34
C ASP A 145 -11.54 6.66 9.32
N ARG A 146 -12.29 5.71 9.85
CA ARG A 146 -11.73 4.57 10.57
C ARG A 146 -11.47 3.44 9.59
N VAL A 147 -10.27 2.89 9.64
CA VAL A 147 -9.83 1.79 8.78
C VAL A 147 -9.38 0.60 9.58
N GLU A 148 -9.61 -0.58 9.05
CA GLU A 148 -9.09 -1.83 9.59
C GLU A 148 -7.85 -2.26 8.81
N ARG A 149 -6.91 -2.92 9.48
CA ARG A 149 -5.75 -3.52 8.84
C ARG A 149 -6.18 -4.47 7.71
N GLY A 150 -5.60 -4.32 6.53
CA GLY A 150 -5.96 -5.10 5.34
C GLY A 150 -7.22 -4.64 4.61
N GLN A 151 -7.95 -3.64 5.11
CA GLN A 151 -9.10 -3.03 4.43
C GLN A 151 -8.68 -2.44 3.09
N ARG A 152 -9.51 -2.59 2.06
CA ARG A 152 -9.29 -1.98 0.74
C ARG A 152 -9.40 -0.46 0.82
N MET A 153 -8.42 0.25 0.25
CA MET A 153 -8.35 1.71 0.33
C MET A 153 -8.41 2.39 -1.04
N GLY A 154 -7.98 1.69 -2.06
CA GLY A 154 -7.85 2.25 -3.39
C GLY A 154 -7.03 1.36 -4.30
N LEU A 155 -6.51 1.93 -5.37
CA LEU A 155 -5.65 1.21 -6.30
C LEU A 155 -4.75 2.18 -7.09
N ILE A 156 -3.61 1.68 -7.58
CA ILE A 156 -2.74 2.38 -8.51
C ILE A 156 -2.66 1.53 -9.78
N LYS A 157 -3.01 2.08 -10.95
CA LYS A 157 -3.06 1.31 -12.20
C LYS A 157 -1.67 1.25 -12.86
N PHE A 158 -1.23 0.06 -13.30
CA PHE A 158 -0.08 -0.20 -14.18
C PHE A 158 1.30 0.25 -13.69
N GLY A 159 1.99 -0.60 -12.95
CA GLY A 159 3.39 -0.38 -12.55
C GLY A 159 3.59 0.86 -11.69
N SER A 160 3.80 0.67 -10.42
CA SER A 160 3.79 1.74 -9.43
C SER A 160 4.68 1.42 -8.25
N ARG A 161 4.80 2.34 -7.32
CA ARG A 161 5.52 2.17 -6.06
C ARG A 161 4.63 2.57 -4.90
N VAL A 162 4.77 1.86 -3.80
CA VAL A 162 4.20 2.26 -2.51
C VAL A 162 5.34 2.35 -1.50
N ASP A 163 5.50 3.51 -0.88
CA ASP A 163 6.43 3.71 0.22
C ASP A 163 5.65 3.72 1.54
N VAL A 164 6.11 2.93 2.51
CA VAL A 164 5.57 2.89 3.87
C VAL A 164 6.59 3.52 4.80
N LEU A 165 6.17 4.52 5.58
CA LEU A 165 6.99 5.17 6.58
C LEU A 165 6.53 4.69 7.97
N LEU A 166 7.45 4.09 8.67
CA LEU A 166 7.23 3.46 9.96
C LEU A 166 7.93 4.27 11.07
N PRO A 167 7.45 4.23 12.31
CA PRO A 167 8.11 4.89 13.44
C PRO A 167 9.50 4.29 13.71
N ALA A 168 10.29 4.96 14.56
CA ALA A 168 11.65 4.53 14.87
C ALA A 168 11.70 3.18 15.60
N GLU A 169 10.73 2.91 16.46
CA GLU A 169 10.64 1.70 17.28
C GLU A 169 10.00 0.54 16.48
N VAL A 170 10.63 0.16 15.37
CA VAL A 170 10.10 -0.86 14.46
C VAL A 170 11.04 -2.04 14.30
N ASN A 171 10.50 -3.26 14.34
CA ASN A 171 11.18 -4.49 13.99
C ASN A 171 10.73 -4.96 12.60
N LEU A 172 11.58 -4.80 11.59
CA LEU A 172 11.29 -5.25 10.23
C LEU A 172 11.26 -6.79 10.15
N LYS A 173 10.26 -7.33 9.46
CA LYS A 173 10.08 -8.78 9.21
C LYS A 173 10.42 -9.16 7.77
N VAL A 174 10.72 -8.19 6.92
CA VAL A 174 11.07 -8.37 5.51
C VAL A 174 12.40 -7.69 5.19
N LYS A 175 13.01 -8.10 4.09
CA LYS A 175 14.25 -7.53 3.54
C LYS A 175 14.08 -7.17 2.07
N VAL A 176 14.99 -6.39 1.53
CA VAL A 176 15.03 -6.08 0.08
C VAL A 176 15.04 -7.38 -0.73
N GLY A 177 14.23 -7.44 -1.79
CA GLY A 177 14.00 -8.64 -2.61
C GLY A 177 12.85 -9.53 -2.13
N THR A 178 12.27 -9.30 -0.94
CA THR A 178 11.11 -10.06 -0.46
C THR A 178 9.88 -9.76 -1.29
N HIS A 179 9.22 -10.83 -1.79
CA HIS A 179 7.88 -10.71 -2.40
C HIS A 179 6.82 -10.60 -1.32
N VAL A 180 5.99 -9.58 -1.42
CA VAL A 180 4.93 -9.26 -0.45
C VAL A 180 3.55 -9.28 -1.08
N LYS A 181 2.54 -9.59 -0.26
CA LYS A 181 1.11 -9.61 -0.63
C LYS A 181 0.34 -8.62 0.22
N GLY A 182 -0.36 -7.70 -0.43
CA GLY A 182 -1.18 -6.68 0.21
C GLY A 182 -2.18 -7.27 1.21
N GLY A 183 -2.18 -6.76 2.43
CA GLY A 183 -3.02 -7.21 3.53
C GLY A 183 -2.56 -8.48 4.24
N SER A 184 -1.69 -9.30 3.63
CA SER A 184 -1.33 -10.62 4.21
C SER A 184 0.10 -10.72 4.72
N THR A 185 1.05 -10.08 4.05
CA THR A 185 2.46 -10.13 4.48
C THR A 185 2.70 -9.12 5.57
N VAL A 186 3.22 -9.58 6.73
CA VAL A 186 3.69 -8.69 7.79
C VAL A 186 5.00 -8.07 7.36
N LEU A 187 5.04 -6.74 7.24
CA LEU A 187 6.25 -5.98 6.92
C LEU A 187 7.09 -5.72 8.16
N ALA A 188 6.40 -5.41 9.26
CA ALA A 188 7.03 -4.96 10.49
C ALA A 188 6.12 -5.15 11.70
N GLU A 189 6.74 -5.05 12.87
CA GLU A 189 6.08 -5.01 14.16
C GLU A 189 6.57 -3.78 14.92
N VAL A 190 5.65 -2.89 15.28
CA VAL A 190 5.93 -1.70 16.08
C VAL A 190 5.86 -2.07 17.54
N THR A 191 6.92 -1.79 18.29
CA THR A 191 6.94 -1.97 19.74
C THR A 191 6.24 -0.75 20.38
N THR A 192 4.95 -0.87 20.65
CA THR A 192 4.26 0.13 21.45
C THR A 192 4.79 0.05 22.88
N ARG A 193 5.45 1.11 23.36
CA ARG A 193 5.67 1.24 24.80
C ARG A 193 4.29 1.37 25.44
N SER A 194 3.84 0.32 26.14
CA SER A 194 2.70 0.45 27.02
C SER A 194 3.07 1.52 28.07
N ASN A 195 2.40 2.66 28.04
CA ASN A 195 2.39 3.57 29.17
C ASN A 195 1.66 2.86 30.33
N GLY A 196 2.35 1.90 30.93
CA GLY A 196 1.99 1.34 32.23
C GLY A 196 2.34 2.40 33.29
N SER A 197 1.38 3.23 33.60
CA SER A 197 1.35 3.89 34.90
C SER A 197 1.15 2.79 35.95
N GLU A 198 2.24 2.25 36.48
CA GLU A 198 2.15 1.59 37.78
C GLU A 198 1.65 2.64 38.80
N PRO A 199 0.55 2.36 39.49
CA PRO A 199 0.21 3.18 40.64
C PRO A 199 1.30 2.95 41.73
N SER A 200 2.09 3.99 41.98
CA SER A 200 2.97 4.04 43.13
C SER A 200 2.21 3.60 44.40
N ALA A 201 2.52 2.40 44.89
CA ALA A 201 2.04 1.93 46.16
C ALA A 201 2.62 2.85 47.23
N SER A 202 1.78 3.72 47.77
CA SER A 202 2.09 4.51 48.95
C SER A 202 2.39 3.57 50.10
N ALA A 203 3.66 3.49 50.50
CA ALA A 203 4.06 2.87 51.77
C ALA A 203 3.45 3.66 52.89
N THR A 204 2.43 3.15 53.55
CA THR A 204 1.97 3.59 54.85
C THR A 204 2.97 3.08 55.87
N VAL A 205 3.71 4.00 56.46
CA VAL A 205 4.52 3.71 57.68
C VAL A 205 3.64 4.02 58.86
N ALA A 206 3.46 3.04 59.68
CA ALA A 206 2.87 3.14 61.02
C ALA A 206 3.85 3.72 62.01
#